data_7872ffe2bd324f16ec251cd5c5afb708
#
_entry.id   7872ffe2bd324f16ec251cd5c5afb708
#
_cell.length_a   1.000
_cell.length_b   1.000
_cell.length_c   1.000
_cell.angle_alpha   90.00
_cell.angle_beta   90.00
_cell.angle_gamma   90.00
#
_symmetry.space_group_name_H-M   'P 1'
#
loop_
_entity.id
_entity.type
_entity.pdbx_description
1 polymer ?
#
loop_
_entity_poly.entity_id
_entity_poly.type
_entity_poly.pdbx_seq_one_letter_code
_entity_poly.pdbx_strand_id
1 'polypeptide(L)'
;QGEVQLTVVLDGKPYDMPMNRNEKILDIALSLGLDLPYSCKAGVCCTCRCKVMEGTTEMEKNFTLEKPEVEQGFILSCQARPTSNRVVVSFDER
;
A
#
# COMPACT_ATOMS: atom_id res chain seq x y z
N GLN A 1 -0.80 -2.49 19.79
CA GLN A 1 0.46 -3.10 19.52
C GLN A 1 0.64 -3.53 18.07
N GLY A 2 -0.19 -4.38 17.57
CA GLY A 2 -0.10 -4.80 16.18
C GLY A 2 -1.02 -4.02 15.25
N GLU A 3 -1.87 -3.19 15.80
CA GLU A 3 -2.84 -2.48 14.98
C GLU A 3 -2.25 -1.19 14.43
N VAL A 4 -2.51 -0.94 13.14
CA VAL A 4 -2.01 0.20 12.42
C VAL A 4 -3.19 0.95 11.83
N GLN A 5 -3.15 2.27 11.86
CA GLN A 5 -4.17 3.10 11.22
C GLN A 5 -3.75 3.31 9.76
N LEU A 6 -4.49 2.71 8.85
CA LEU A 6 -4.24 2.85 7.41
C LEU A 6 -5.25 3.81 6.81
N THR A 7 -4.75 4.74 5.99
CA THR A 7 -5.61 5.61 5.19
C THR A 7 -5.25 5.40 3.73
N VAL A 8 -6.25 5.09 2.92
CA VAL A 8 -6.09 4.91 1.48
C VAL A 8 -6.77 6.08 0.78
N VAL A 9 -6.02 6.81 -0.02
CA VAL A 9 -6.59 7.89 -0.83
C VAL A 9 -6.85 7.36 -2.23
N LEU A 10 -8.11 7.41 -2.63
CA LEU A 10 -8.54 6.90 -3.93
C LEU A 10 -9.54 7.88 -4.52
N ASP A 11 -9.24 8.40 -5.71
CA ASP A 11 -10.07 9.39 -6.40
C ASP A 11 -10.32 10.60 -5.52
N GLY A 12 -9.29 11.04 -4.81
CA GLY A 12 -9.36 12.21 -3.96
C GLY A 12 -10.08 12.03 -2.64
N LYS A 13 -10.46 10.79 -2.29
CA LYS A 13 -11.19 10.51 -1.06
C LYS A 13 -10.36 9.65 -0.13
N PRO A 14 -10.24 10.02 1.16
CA PRO A 14 -9.53 9.18 2.12
C PRO A 14 -10.46 8.13 2.71
N TYR A 15 -9.92 6.92 2.85
CA TYR A 15 -10.63 5.80 3.47
C TYR A 15 -9.78 5.29 4.62
N ASP A 16 -10.25 5.47 5.84
CA ASP A 16 -9.52 5.02 7.04
C ASP A 16 -9.94 3.61 7.40
N MET A 17 -8.97 2.79 7.79
CA MET A 17 -9.24 1.41 8.16
C MET A 17 -8.14 0.90 9.07
N PRO A 18 -8.45 -0.02 9.99
CA PRO A 18 -7.43 -0.65 10.81
C PRO A 18 -6.81 -1.83 10.08
N MET A 19 -5.53 -2.09 10.36
CA MET A 19 -4.87 -3.29 9.84
C MET A 19 -3.77 -3.72 10.80
N ASN A 20 -3.33 -4.95 10.67
CA ASN A 20 -2.22 -5.47 11.47
C ASN A 20 -0.92 -5.33 10.70
N ARG A 21 0.19 -5.33 11.44
CA ARG A 21 1.50 -5.13 10.83
C ARG A 21 1.92 -6.27 9.89
N ASN A 22 1.32 -7.45 10.05
CA ASN A 22 1.65 -8.58 9.20
C ASN A 22 0.69 -8.74 8.01
N GLU A 23 -0.20 -7.78 7.81
CA GLU A 23 -1.15 -7.82 6.69
C GLU A 23 -0.66 -6.94 5.55
N LYS A 24 -1.06 -7.29 4.33
CA LYS A 24 -0.72 -6.50 3.15
C LYS A 24 -1.77 -5.41 2.94
N ILE A 25 -1.32 -4.23 2.52
CA ILE A 25 -2.20 -3.09 2.35
C ILE A 25 -3.33 -3.39 1.36
N LEU A 26 -3.00 -4.00 0.22
CA LEU A 26 -4.01 -4.31 -0.79
C LEU A 26 -5.06 -5.27 -0.26
N ASP A 27 -4.63 -6.29 0.47
CA ASP A 27 -5.55 -7.31 0.98
C ASP A 27 -6.57 -6.70 1.92
N ILE A 28 -6.13 -5.82 2.82
CA ILE A 28 -7.05 -5.17 3.77
C ILE A 28 -8.02 -4.25 3.03
N ALA A 29 -7.51 -3.45 2.10
CA ALA A 29 -8.37 -2.52 1.36
C ALA A 29 -9.43 -3.27 0.57
N LEU A 30 -9.06 -4.37 -0.09
CA LEU A 30 -10.02 -5.16 -0.85
C LEU A 30 -11.04 -5.83 0.05
N SER A 31 -10.62 -6.29 1.22
CA SER A 31 -11.55 -6.96 2.15
C SER A 31 -12.61 -6.01 2.69
N LEU A 32 -12.33 -4.71 2.66
CA LEU A 32 -13.28 -3.70 3.13
C LEU A 32 -14.07 -3.08 1.98
N GLY A 33 -13.95 -3.62 0.79
CA GLY A 33 -14.80 -3.24 -0.33
C GLY A 33 -14.24 -2.16 -1.24
N LEU A 34 -13.00 -1.76 -1.06
CA LEU A 34 -12.40 -0.76 -1.96
C LEU A 34 -12.06 -1.40 -3.30
N ASP A 35 -12.33 -0.68 -4.37
CA ASP A 35 -12.09 -1.14 -5.72
C ASP A 35 -10.73 -0.62 -6.20
N LEU A 36 -9.68 -1.37 -5.87
CA LEU A 36 -8.32 -0.98 -6.18
C LEU A 36 -7.76 -1.80 -7.33
N PRO A 37 -6.87 -1.21 -8.14
CA PRO A 37 -6.25 -1.96 -9.23
C PRO A 37 -5.25 -2.98 -8.71
N TYR A 38 -5.34 -4.19 -9.22
CA TYR A 38 -4.34 -5.21 -8.95
C TYR A 38 -4.40 -6.26 -10.06
N SER A 39 -3.34 -7.03 -10.17
CA SER A 39 -3.28 -8.04 -11.23
C SER A 39 -2.64 -9.31 -10.72
N CYS A 40 -1.35 -9.30 -10.42
CA CYS A 40 -0.62 -10.53 -10.11
C CYS A 40 -0.53 -10.83 -8.61
N LYS A 41 -0.55 -9.79 -7.77
CA LYS A 41 -0.37 -9.91 -6.32
C LYS A 41 0.95 -10.59 -5.94
N ALA A 42 1.91 -10.60 -6.85
CA ALA A 42 3.19 -11.29 -6.63
C ALA A 42 4.39 -10.34 -6.74
N GLY A 43 4.16 -9.04 -6.89
CA GLY A 43 5.24 -8.07 -6.96
C GLY A 43 5.92 -7.97 -8.31
N VAL A 44 5.35 -8.59 -9.35
CA VAL A 44 5.96 -8.60 -10.68
C VAL A 44 5.33 -7.62 -11.66
N CYS A 45 4.26 -6.94 -11.26
CA CYS A 45 3.67 -5.89 -12.09
C CYS A 45 3.44 -4.66 -11.23
N CYS A 46 3.17 -3.53 -11.86
CA CYS A 46 2.98 -2.28 -11.12
C CYS A 46 1.52 -1.82 -11.09
N THR A 47 0.58 -2.72 -11.38
CA THR A 47 -0.83 -2.35 -11.38
C THR A 47 -1.30 -1.88 -10.00
N CYS A 48 -0.76 -2.47 -8.93
CA CYS A 48 -1.14 -2.12 -7.57
C CYS A 48 -0.23 -1.04 -6.96
N ARG A 49 0.52 -0.33 -7.78
CA ARG A 49 1.45 0.69 -7.28
C ARG A 49 0.70 1.86 -6.64
N CYS A 50 1.22 2.31 -5.52
CA CYS A 50 0.71 3.50 -4.86
C CYS A 50 1.87 4.21 -4.18
N LYS A 51 1.61 5.41 -3.68
CA LYS A 51 2.65 6.21 -3.04
C LYS A 51 2.35 6.36 -1.55
N VAL A 52 3.37 6.14 -0.72
CA VAL A 52 3.26 6.37 0.72
C VAL A 52 3.36 7.88 0.96
N MET A 53 2.31 8.46 1.49
CA MET A 53 2.26 9.88 1.81
C MET A 53 2.67 10.15 3.24
N GLU A 54 2.43 9.20 4.15
CA GLU A 54 2.80 9.29 5.56
C GLU A 54 3.11 7.91 6.09
N GLY A 55 4.06 7.83 7.02
CA GLY A 55 4.40 6.56 7.65
C GLY A 55 5.44 5.79 6.86
N THR A 56 5.67 4.55 7.27
CA THR A 56 6.66 3.70 6.63
C THR A 56 6.09 2.31 6.37
N THR A 57 6.62 1.67 5.36
CA THR A 57 6.21 0.32 4.96
C THR A 57 7.44 -0.48 4.53
N GLU A 58 7.25 -1.79 4.42
CA GLU A 58 8.25 -2.66 3.80
C GLU A 58 7.55 -3.59 2.83
N MET A 59 8.24 -3.98 1.77
CA MET A 59 7.70 -4.89 0.77
C MET A 59 8.36 -6.25 0.89
N GLU A 60 7.54 -7.30 0.84
CA GLU A 60 8.05 -8.66 0.89
C GLU A 60 8.76 -9.01 -0.41
N LYS A 61 8.16 -8.65 -1.54
CA LYS A 61 8.73 -8.90 -2.87
C LYS A 61 8.57 -7.65 -3.72
N ASN A 62 9.59 -7.35 -4.51
CA ASN A 62 9.54 -6.22 -5.43
C ASN A 62 10.38 -6.56 -6.65
N PHE A 63 9.71 -6.98 -7.71
CA PHE A 63 10.38 -7.34 -8.97
C PHE A 63 10.16 -6.28 -10.05
N THR A 64 9.46 -5.19 -9.74
CA THR A 64 9.03 -4.22 -10.76
C THR A 64 9.56 -2.82 -10.48
N LEU A 65 9.42 -2.34 -9.24
CA LEU A 65 9.83 -0.98 -8.90
C LEU A 65 11.34 -0.88 -8.82
N GLU A 66 11.86 0.18 -9.39
CA GLU A 66 13.29 0.44 -9.33
C GLU A 66 13.61 1.30 -8.12
N LYS A 67 14.90 1.36 -7.78
CA LYS A 67 15.34 2.06 -6.60
C LYS A 67 14.87 3.52 -6.53
N PRO A 68 14.96 4.31 -7.62
CA PRO A 68 14.46 5.69 -7.55
C PRO A 68 12.97 5.78 -7.23
N GLU A 69 12.17 4.82 -7.72
CA GLU A 69 10.74 4.82 -7.41
C GLU A 69 10.48 4.54 -5.94
N VAL A 70 11.20 3.56 -5.38
CA VAL A 70 11.06 3.24 -3.97
C VAL A 70 11.49 4.41 -3.10
N GLU A 71 12.55 5.10 -3.50
CA GLU A 71 13.03 6.27 -2.74
C GLU A 71 12.04 7.42 -2.77
N GLN A 72 11.21 7.50 -3.79
CA GLN A 72 10.17 8.52 -3.88
C GLN A 72 8.92 8.15 -3.09
N GLY A 73 8.88 6.96 -2.51
CA GLY A 73 7.76 6.53 -1.70
C GLY A 73 6.79 5.60 -2.39
N PHE A 74 7.09 5.16 -3.61
CA PHE A 74 6.21 4.23 -4.32
C PHE A 74 6.38 2.82 -3.80
N ILE A 75 5.27 2.11 -3.67
CA ILE A 75 5.25 0.73 -3.20
C ILE A 75 4.26 -0.08 -4.03
N LEU A 76 4.40 -1.40 -3.94
CA LEU A 76 3.41 -2.32 -4.50
C LEU A 76 2.50 -2.73 -3.34
N SER A 77 1.25 -2.28 -3.36
CA SER A 77 0.35 -2.48 -2.23
C SER A 77 0.10 -3.96 -1.94
N CYS A 78 0.23 -4.83 -2.95
CA CYS A 78 0.03 -6.26 -2.75
C CYS A 78 1.17 -6.90 -1.96
N GLN A 79 2.29 -6.21 -1.80
CA GLN A 79 3.46 -6.75 -1.10
C GLN A 79 3.84 -5.93 0.13
N ALA A 80 3.21 -4.78 0.33
CA ALA A 80 3.62 -3.84 1.36
C ALA A 80 2.91 -4.10 2.68
N ARG A 81 3.67 -4.04 3.75
CA ARG A 81 3.17 -4.13 5.12
C ARG A 81 3.58 -2.87 5.86
N PRO A 82 2.75 -2.39 6.80
CA PRO A 82 3.10 -1.18 7.54
C PRO A 82 4.18 -1.46 8.57
N THR A 83 5.09 -0.51 8.74
CA THR A 83 6.13 -0.60 9.76
C THR A 83 6.04 0.54 10.76
N SER A 84 5.04 1.41 10.61
CA SER A 84 4.77 2.47 11.57
C SER A 84 3.32 2.36 12.06
N ASN A 85 2.97 3.15 13.08
CA ASN A 85 1.63 3.07 13.66
C ASN A 85 0.56 3.66 12.76
N ARG A 86 0.95 4.50 11.82
CA ARG A 86 0.03 5.13 10.88
C ARG A 86 0.66 5.15 9.51
N VAL A 87 -0.12 4.79 8.50
CA VAL A 87 0.35 4.79 7.12
C VAL A 87 -0.74 5.40 6.24
N VAL A 88 -0.37 6.36 5.41
CA VAL A 88 -1.26 6.96 4.42
C VAL A 88 -0.68 6.67 3.05
N VAL A 89 -1.47 6.02 2.20
CA VAL A 89 -1.06 5.73 0.82
C VAL A 89 -2.06 6.36 -0.14
N SER A 90 -1.56 6.74 -1.31
CA SER A 90 -2.41 7.35 -2.33
C SER A 90 -2.29 6.54 -3.62
N PHE A 91 -3.43 6.13 -4.15
CA PHE A 91 -3.51 5.49 -5.46
C PHE A 91 -3.69 6.51 -6.57
N ASP A 92 -3.83 7.79 -6.21
CA ASP A 92 -3.91 8.87 -7.19
C ASP A 92 -2.52 9.29 -7.70
N GLU A 93 -1.47 8.91 -6.97
CA GLU A 93 -0.08 9.23 -7.32
C GLU A 93 0.54 8.01 -7.98
N ARG A 94 0.34 7.84 -9.26
CA ARG A 94 0.89 6.70 -9.99
C ARG A 94 1.63 7.11 -11.21
#